data_44e709e5b6f0a96f0e1d20ba88ce88a5
#
_entry.id   44e709e5b6f0a96f0e1d20ba88ce88a5
#
_cell.length_a   1.000
_cell.length_b   1.000
_cell.length_c   1.000
_cell.angle_alpha   90.00
_cell.angle_beta   90.00
_cell.angle_gamma   90.00
#
_symmetry.space_group_name_H-M   'P 1'
#
loop_
_entity.id
_entity.type
_entity.pdbx_description
1 polymer ?
#
loop_
_entity_poly.entity_id
_entity_poly.type
_entity_poly.pdbx_seq_one_letter_code
_entity_poly.pdbx_strand_id
1 'polypeptide(L)'
;KRQERTVSLVSGTGVCQALRRKGHQAILVDMFMGLENPPADLNTLFDAPDGLCPDVKIEVQAPDLDVVRRSRPDQSPSRIGPHVLDICRLADIVFLGLHGQDGEDGRIQATLDLLGVPYTGAGYLGSAIAMDKIAAKEMMDANGIPNPKWQKLTYTEEEIPQLAETLPMPCVVKAPTGGSSLGVYLPKDRAELADALRQVRSFCHEVLV
;
A
#
# COMPACT_ATOMS: atom_id res chain seq x y z
N LYS A 1 -7.65 -1.12 0.43
CA LYS A 1 -7.01 -2.07 1.37
C LYS A 1 -7.32 -3.54 1.04
N ARG A 2 -8.50 -3.91 0.54
CA ARG A 2 -8.86 -5.32 0.27
C ARG A 2 -8.38 -5.81 -1.10
N GLN A 3 -8.38 -4.98 -2.12
CA GLN A 3 -7.96 -5.35 -3.48
C GLN A 3 -6.44 -5.36 -3.65
N GLU A 4 -5.69 -4.58 -2.89
CA GLU A 4 -4.25 -4.36 -3.06
C GLU A 4 -3.42 -5.63 -2.89
N ARG A 5 -3.79 -6.55 -1.96
CA ARG A 5 -3.06 -7.82 -1.76
C ARG A 5 -3.10 -8.71 -3.00
N THR A 6 -4.27 -8.92 -3.59
CA THR A 6 -4.40 -9.74 -4.81
C THR A 6 -3.63 -9.13 -5.97
N VAL A 7 -3.70 -7.80 -6.13
CA VAL A 7 -2.93 -7.07 -7.14
C VAL A 7 -1.43 -7.24 -6.90
N SER A 8 -0.97 -7.15 -5.64
CA SER A 8 0.44 -7.36 -5.28
C SER A 8 0.91 -8.76 -5.65
N LEU A 9 0.12 -9.80 -5.36
CA LEU A 9 0.47 -11.18 -5.70
C LEU A 9 0.54 -11.39 -7.21
N VAL A 10 -0.41 -10.86 -7.98
CA VAL A 10 -0.41 -10.96 -9.45
C VAL A 10 0.79 -10.23 -10.05
N SER A 11 1.05 -9.00 -9.60
CA SER A 11 2.20 -8.21 -10.06
C SER A 11 3.52 -8.92 -9.69
N GLY A 12 3.65 -9.38 -8.45
CA GLY A 12 4.82 -10.10 -7.98
C GLY A 12 5.07 -11.40 -8.75
N THR A 13 4.01 -12.18 -9.02
CA THR A 13 4.10 -13.39 -9.86
C THR A 13 4.61 -13.07 -11.25
N GLY A 14 4.05 -12.04 -11.90
CA GLY A 14 4.48 -11.62 -13.24
C GLY A 14 5.95 -11.21 -13.29
N VAL A 15 6.39 -10.44 -12.29
CA VAL A 15 7.79 -10.01 -12.17
C VAL A 15 8.72 -11.20 -11.88
N CYS A 16 8.36 -12.05 -10.92
CA CYS A 16 9.14 -13.25 -10.59
C CYS A 16 9.35 -14.12 -11.82
N GLN A 17 8.29 -14.43 -12.56
CA GLN A 17 8.37 -15.21 -13.79
C GLN A 17 9.21 -14.52 -14.88
N ALA A 18 9.12 -13.20 -15.00
CA ALA A 18 9.94 -12.43 -15.96
C ALA A 18 11.42 -12.48 -15.61
N LEU A 19 11.78 -12.35 -14.33
CA LEU A 19 13.15 -12.47 -13.84
C LEU A 19 13.70 -13.88 -14.10
N ARG A 20 12.92 -14.92 -13.81
CA ARG A 20 13.31 -16.31 -14.06
C ARG A 20 13.55 -16.59 -15.54
N ARG A 21 12.70 -16.06 -16.44
CA ARG A 21 12.95 -16.15 -17.91
C ARG A 21 14.25 -15.48 -18.35
N LYS A 22 14.77 -14.55 -17.55
CA LYS A 22 16.07 -13.89 -17.77
C LYS A 22 17.24 -14.60 -17.10
N GLY A 23 16.99 -15.74 -16.44
CA GLY A 23 18.04 -16.56 -15.80
C GLY A 23 18.34 -16.19 -14.34
N HIS A 24 17.56 -15.31 -13.71
CA HIS A 24 17.69 -15.02 -12.30
C HIS A 24 17.01 -16.09 -11.43
N GLN A 25 17.60 -16.42 -10.29
CA GLN A 25 17.00 -17.28 -9.27
C GLN A 25 16.01 -16.46 -8.43
N ALA A 26 14.86 -16.13 -8.99
CA ALA A 26 13.84 -15.34 -8.31
C ALA A 26 12.77 -16.23 -7.69
N ILE A 27 12.30 -15.87 -6.50
CA ILE A 27 11.16 -16.49 -5.81
C ILE A 27 10.16 -15.42 -5.37
N LEU A 28 8.88 -15.81 -5.29
CA LEU A 28 7.84 -14.95 -4.76
C LEU A 28 7.58 -15.29 -3.29
N VAL A 29 7.63 -14.27 -2.43
CA VAL A 29 7.30 -14.41 -1.01
C VAL A 29 6.13 -13.51 -0.68
N ASP A 30 5.06 -14.09 -0.13
CA ASP A 30 3.95 -13.30 0.42
C ASP A 30 4.38 -12.68 1.75
N MET A 31 4.51 -11.35 1.79
CA MET A 31 4.97 -10.65 2.98
C MET A 31 4.12 -10.95 4.22
N PHE A 32 2.80 -11.11 4.06
CA PHE A 32 1.91 -11.34 5.20
C PHE A 32 1.84 -12.81 5.63
N MET A 33 1.72 -13.73 4.68
CA MET A 33 1.63 -15.16 4.99
C MET A 33 2.98 -15.76 5.36
N GLY A 34 4.05 -15.28 4.73
CA GLY A 34 5.38 -15.84 4.91
C GLY A 34 5.49 -17.28 4.39
N LEU A 35 6.33 -18.04 5.03
CA LEU A 35 6.54 -19.47 4.76
C LEU A 35 6.31 -20.27 6.05
N GLU A 36 5.26 -21.09 6.06
CA GLU A 36 4.85 -21.84 7.25
C GLU A 36 5.78 -23.03 7.56
N ASN A 37 6.17 -23.77 6.53
CA ASN A 37 7.00 -24.97 6.64
C ASN A 37 8.30 -24.79 5.84
N PRO A 38 9.30 -24.07 6.38
CA PRO A 38 10.53 -23.82 5.67
C PRO A 38 11.38 -25.10 5.57
N PRO A 39 12.16 -25.28 4.49
CA PRO A 39 13.20 -26.28 4.45
C PRO A 39 14.28 -25.99 5.51
N ALA A 40 15.07 -26.99 5.89
CA ALA A 40 16.16 -26.82 6.84
C ALA A 40 17.22 -25.81 6.34
N ASP A 41 17.44 -25.73 5.04
CA ASP A 41 18.26 -24.72 4.38
C ASP A 41 17.37 -23.85 3.47
N LEU A 42 17.18 -22.60 3.88
CA LEU A 42 16.37 -21.63 3.12
C LEU A 42 16.96 -21.28 1.74
N ASN A 43 18.26 -21.48 1.52
CA ASN A 43 18.87 -21.23 0.21
C ASN A 43 18.25 -22.12 -0.87
N THR A 44 17.81 -23.32 -0.53
CA THR A 44 17.19 -24.26 -1.48
C THR A 44 15.88 -23.74 -2.08
N LEU A 45 15.26 -22.75 -1.45
CA LEU A 45 14.03 -22.10 -1.98
C LEU A 45 14.28 -21.44 -3.34
N PHE A 46 15.47 -20.89 -3.57
CA PHE A 46 15.81 -20.20 -4.82
C PHE A 46 15.96 -21.17 -6.00
N ASP A 47 16.13 -22.46 -5.74
CA ASP A 47 16.18 -23.53 -6.73
C ASP A 47 14.78 -24.05 -7.12
N ALA A 48 13.71 -23.60 -6.42
CA ALA A 48 12.34 -24.02 -6.71
C ALA A 48 11.99 -23.74 -8.19
N PRO A 49 11.54 -24.73 -8.96
CA PRO A 49 11.36 -24.59 -10.42
C PRO A 49 10.28 -23.59 -10.81
N ASP A 50 9.25 -23.43 -9.97
CA ASP A 50 8.12 -22.50 -10.15
C ASP A 50 8.38 -21.12 -9.52
N GLY A 51 9.49 -20.94 -8.79
CA GLY A 51 9.80 -19.71 -8.05
C GLY A 51 8.82 -19.42 -6.91
N LEU A 52 8.16 -20.46 -6.38
CA LEU A 52 7.11 -20.36 -5.35
C LEU A 52 5.93 -19.47 -5.78
N CYS A 53 5.73 -19.29 -7.08
CA CYS A 53 4.67 -18.45 -7.60
C CYS A 53 3.31 -19.15 -7.46
N PRO A 54 2.35 -18.59 -6.71
CA PRO A 54 1.01 -19.16 -6.62
C PRO A 54 0.24 -18.99 -7.93
N ASP A 55 -0.68 -19.87 -8.21
CA ASP A 55 -1.68 -19.68 -9.28
C ASP A 55 -2.74 -18.67 -8.77
N VAL A 56 -2.48 -17.39 -8.94
CA VAL A 56 -3.37 -16.32 -8.49
C VAL A 56 -4.16 -15.76 -9.66
N LYS A 57 -5.49 -15.80 -9.53
CA LYS A 57 -6.41 -15.09 -10.42
C LYS A 57 -6.96 -13.85 -9.70
N ILE A 58 -7.10 -12.75 -10.43
CA ILE A 58 -7.75 -11.56 -9.90
C ILE A 58 -9.23 -11.86 -9.74
N GLU A 59 -9.69 -11.96 -8.50
CA GLU A 59 -11.11 -12.09 -8.20
C GLU A 59 -11.79 -10.73 -8.27
N VAL A 60 -13.04 -10.73 -8.74
CA VAL A 60 -13.88 -9.53 -8.82
C VAL A 60 -14.19 -8.99 -7.41
N GLN A 61 -14.29 -9.90 -6.43
CA GLN A 61 -14.49 -9.52 -5.03
C GLN A 61 -13.17 -9.45 -4.28
N ALA A 62 -12.99 -8.34 -3.59
CA ALA A 62 -11.83 -8.15 -2.72
C ALA A 62 -11.81 -9.20 -1.58
N PRO A 63 -10.66 -9.81 -1.26
CA PRO A 63 -10.56 -10.77 -0.17
C PRO A 63 -10.92 -10.12 1.17
N ASP A 64 -11.61 -10.87 2.02
CA ASP A 64 -11.85 -10.44 3.40
C ASP A 64 -10.53 -10.55 4.19
N LEU A 65 -9.97 -9.41 4.58
CA LEU A 65 -8.70 -9.38 5.30
C LEU A 65 -8.77 -10.03 6.69
N ASP A 66 -9.94 -10.08 7.30
CA ASP A 66 -10.09 -10.76 8.58
C ASP A 66 -10.06 -12.29 8.39
N VAL A 67 -10.58 -12.79 7.26
CA VAL A 67 -10.40 -14.19 6.86
C VAL A 67 -8.93 -14.47 6.58
N VAL A 68 -8.25 -13.63 5.80
CA VAL A 68 -6.81 -13.77 5.52
C VAL A 68 -6.00 -13.74 6.80
N ARG A 69 -6.33 -12.85 7.75
CA ARG A 69 -5.63 -12.79 9.05
C ARG A 69 -5.84 -14.06 9.86
N ARG A 70 -7.07 -14.56 9.92
CA ARG A 70 -7.39 -15.81 10.65
C ARG A 70 -6.82 -17.06 10.01
N SER A 71 -6.56 -17.05 8.70
CA SER A 71 -5.96 -18.20 8.00
C SER A 71 -4.46 -18.34 8.27
N ARG A 72 -3.82 -17.33 8.89
CA ARG A 72 -2.41 -17.39 9.26
C ARG A 72 -2.23 -18.22 10.53
N PRO A 73 -1.46 -19.33 10.49
CA PRO A 73 -1.42 -20.31 11.59
C PRO A 73 -0.86 -19.75 12.89
N ASP A 74 0.15 -18.88 12.83
CA ASP A 74 0.84 -18.32 14.00
C ASP A 74 0.01 -17.29 14.77
N GLN A 75 -1.12 -16.82 14.21
CA GLN A 75 -1.99 -15.78 14.78
C GLN A 75 -1.23 -14.55 15.29
N SER A 76 0.00 -14.33 14.80
CA SER A 76 0.85 -13.21 15.21
C SER A 76 0.23 -11.87 14.81
N PRO A 77 0.33 -10.81 15.63
CA PRO A 77 -0.07 -9.46 15.25
C PRO A 77 0.87 -8.82 14.22
N SER A 78 2.04 -9.43 13.95
CA SER A 78 3.00 -8.95 12.96
C SER A 78 2.38 -8.87 11.57
N ARG A 79 2.71 -7.85 10.82
CA ARG A 79 2.36 -7.71 9.41
C ARG A 79 3.34 -8.42 8.48
N ILE A 80 4.43 -8.92 9.04
CA ILE A 80 5.45 -9.70 8.36
C ILE A 80 5.29 -11.15 8.83
N GLY A 81 5.10 -12.06 7.90
CA GLY A 81 4.91 -13.48 8.13
C GLY A 81 6.19 -14.20 8.53
N PRO A 82 6.07 -15.47 8.98
CA PRO A 82 7.21 -16.30 9.34
C PRO A 82 8.22 -16.38 8.20
N HIS A 83 9.51 -16.31 8.54
CA HIS A 83 10.67 -16.47 7.64
C HIS A 83 10.81 -15.44 6.49
N VAL A 84 9.91 -14.47 6.34
CA VAL A 84 10.01 -13.45 5.29
C VAL A 84 11.35 -12.70 5.35
N LEU A 85 11.72 -12.20 6.53
CA LEU A 85 12.96 -11.42 6.68
C LEU A 85 14.22 -12.28 6.56
N ASP A 86 14.14 -13.54 6.98
CA ASP A 86 15.25 -14.48 6.83
C ASP A 86 15.50 -14.77 5.34
N ILE A 87 14.43 -14.98 4.56
CA ILE A 87 14.53 -15.17 3.11
C ILE A 87 15.04 -13.89 2.42
N CYS A 88 14.57 -12.71 2.83
CA CYS A 88 15.05 -11.44 2.28
C CYS A 88 16.55 -11.23 2.49
N ARG A 89 17.10 -11.69 3.63
CA ARG A 89 18.55 -11.59 3.90
C ARG A 89 19.43 -12.50 3.01
N LEU A 90 18.85 -13.53 2.43
CA LEU A 90 19.56 -14.46 1.52
C LEU A 90 19.57 -13.97 0.07
N ALA A 91 18.70 -13.02 -0.28
CA ALA A 91 18.61 -12.49 -1.62
C ALA A 91 19.63 -11.37 -1.86
N ASP A 92 20.18 -11.31 -3.07
CA ASP A 92 21.04 -10.19 -3.50
C ASP A 92 20.25 -8.86 -3.52
N ILE A 93 18.96 -8.93 -3.84
CA ILE A 93 18.05 -7.79 -3.88
C ILE A 93 16.59 -8.24 -3.72
N VAL A 94 15.79 -7.45 -3.04
CA VAL A 94 14.35 -7.65 -2.90
C VAL A 94 13.60 -6.74 -3.86
N PHE A 95 12.82 -7.32 -4.77
CA PHE A 95 11.88 -6.57 -5.60
C PHE A 95 10.57 -6.35 -4.83
N LEU A 96 10.26 -5.10 -4.50
CA LEU A 96 9.03 -4.75 -3.80
C LEU A 96 7.86 -4.64 -4.80
N GLY A 97 7.11 -5.74 -4.96
CA GLY A 97 5.87 -5.78 -5.78
C GLY A 97 4.61 -5.49 -4.98
N LEU A 98 4.76 -4.82 -3.84
CA LEU A 98 3.67 -4.51 -2.92
C LEU A 98 2.93 -3.23 -3.34
N HIS A 99 1.62 -3.20 -3.07
CA HIS A 99 0.77 -2.03 -3.29
C HIS A 99 0.06 -1.61 -1.99
N GLY A 100 -0.10 -0.31 -1.80
CA GLY A 100 -0.82 0.29 -0.69
C GLY A 100 -0.06 0.30 0.63
N GLN A 101 -0.82 0.30 1.71
CA GLN A 101 -0.29 0.39 3.07
C GLN A 101 0.65 -0.78 3.39
N ASP A 102 1.70 -0.49 4.15
CA ASP A 102 2.81 -1.37 4.54
C ASP A 102 3.80 -1.66 3.39
N GLY A 103 3.38 -1.57 2.12
CA GLY A 103 4.23 -1.78 0.95
C GLY A 103 4.79 -0.49 0.35
N GLU A 104 3.97 0.58 0.29
CA GLU A 104 4.33 1.85 -0.36
C GLU A 104 4.51 3.01 0.62
N ASP A 105 4.27 2.82 1.92
CA ASP A 105 4.28 3.86 2.96
C ASP A 105 5.57 3.95 3.78
N GLY A 106 6.66 3.34 3.32
CA GLY A 106 7.97 3.40 3.93
C GLY A 106 8.24 2.35 5.00
N ARG A 107 7.24 1.59 5.47
CA ARG A 107 7.41 0.64 6.58
C ARG A 107 8.30 -0.54 6.23
N ILE A 108 8.01 -1.23 5.14
CA ILE A 108 8.84 -2.34 4.68
C ILE A 108 10.23 -1.86 4.24
N GLN A 109 10.30 -0.68 3.61
CA GLN A 109 11.54 -0.06 3.21
C GLN A 109 12.46 0.18 4.42
N ALA A 110 11.93 0.82 5.47
CA ALA A 110 12.68 1.04 6.71
C ALA A 110 13.11 -0.28 7.39
N THR A 111 12.27 -1.30 7.32
CA THR A 111 12.62 -2.62 7.85
C THR A 111 13.79 -3.24 7.10
N LEU A 112 13.80 -3.18 5.77
CA LEU A 112 14.87 -3.71 4.94
C LEU A 112 16.15 -2.88 5.08
N ASP A 113 16.05 -1.55 5.21
CA ASP A 113 17.19 -0.66 5.50
C ASP A 113 17.88 -1.08 6.81
N LEU A 114 17.11 -1.30 7.89
CA LEU A 114 17.67 -1.73 9.18
C LEU A 114 18.32 -3.12 9.12
N LEU A 115 17.90 -3.97 8.19
CA LEU A 115 18.46 -5.29 7.97
C LEU A 115 19.67 -5.28 7.01
N GLY A 116 19.95 -4.14 6.36
CA GLY A 116 20.98 -4.03 5.34
C GLY A 116 20.63 -4.78 4.05
N VAL A 117 19.35 -5.01 3.77
CA VAL A 117 18.87 -5.74 2.58
C VAL A 117 18.58 -4.77 1.45
N PRO A 118 19.25 -4.86 0.30
CA PRO A 118 18.94 -4.05 -0.86
C PRO A 118 17.53 -4.32 -1.40
N TYR A 119 16.84 -3.28 -1.83
CA TYR A 119 15.49 -3.42 -2.43
C TYR A 119 15.28 -2.41 -3.56
N THR A 120 14.25 -2.64 -4.38
CA THR A 120 13.87 -1.75 -5.48
C THR A 120 12.87 -0.70 -5.02
N GLY A 121 12.96 0.51 -5.59
CA GLY A 121 12.01 1.59 -5.36
C GLY A 121 12.58 2.74 -4.52
N ALA A 122 11.70 3.63 -4.07
CA ALA A 122 12.06 4.77 -3.23
C ALA A 122 12.37 4.32 -1.79
N GLY A 123 13.25 5.06 -1.11
CA GLY A 123 13.55 4.84 0.31
C GLY A 123 12.37 5.15 1.23
N TYR A 124 12.50 4.76 2.50
CA TYR A 124 11.41 4.84 3.48
C TYR A 124 10.80 6.24 3.64
N LEU A 125 11.64 7.29 3.70
CA LEU A 125 11.16 8.65 3.92
C LEU A 125 10.38 9.18 2.71
N GLY A 126 10.90 8.98 1.49
CA GLY A 126 10.22 9.37 0.27
C GLY A 126 8.88 8.66 0.08
N SER A 127 8.86 7.36 0.38
CA SER A 127 7.63 6.54 0.35
C SER A 127 6.60 7.03 1.38
N ALA A 128 7.02 7.32 2.61
CA ALA A 128 6.13 7.82 3.66
C ALA A 128 5.50 9.16 3.31
N ILE A 129 6.30 10.11 2.83
CA ILE A 129 5.82 11.43 2.40
C ILE A 129 4.86 11.30 1.20
N ALA A 130 5.22 10.52 0.19
CA ALA A 130 4.40 10.35 -1.00
C ALA A 130 3.04 9.68 -0.71
N MET A 131 2.98 8.80 0.28
CA MET A 131 1.74 8.12 0.67
C MET A 131 0.80 9.02 1.48
N ASP A 132 1.29 10.04 2.15
CA ASP A 132 0.48 11.06 2.82
C ASP A 132 0.30 12.27 1.91
N LYS A 133 -0.93 12.46 1.39
CA LYS A 133 -1.23 13.51 0.41
C LYS A 133 -1.09 14.93 0.99
N ILE A 134 -1.28 15.09 2.30
CA ILE A 134 -1.08 16.38 2.98
C ILE A 134 0.42 16.66 3.07
N ALA A 135 1.18 15.74 3.62
CA ALA A 135 2.64 15.87 3.73
C ALA A 135 3.30 16.09 2.35
N ALA A 136 2.84 15.35 1.32
CA ALA A 136 3.34 15.53 -0.04
C ALA A 136 3.06 16.94 -0.58
N LYS A 137 1.87 17.49 -0.35
CA LYS A 137 1.51 18.84 -0.79
C LYS A 137 2.25 19.91 -0.01
N GLU A 138 2.38 19.77 1.30
CA GLU A 138 3.19 20.68 2.12
C GLU A 138 4.66 20.71 1.65
N MET A 139 5.21 19.53 1.31
CA MET A 139 6.56 19.43 0.76
C MET A 139 6.68 20.08 -0.63
N MET A 140 5.68 19.90 -1.50
CA MET A 140 5.64 20.54 -2.81
C MET A 140 5.61 22.05 -2.68
N ASP A 141 4.74 22.59 -1.82
CA ASP A 141 4.62 24.03 -1.58
C ASP A 141 5.90 24.62 -1.02
N ALA A 142 6.50 23.95 -0.04
CA ALA A 142 7.77 24.38 0.57
C ALA A 142 8.94 24.44 -0.42
N ASN A 143 8.88 23.64 -1.49
CA ASN A 143 9.93 23.59 -2.53
C ASN A 143 9.52 24.27 -3.84
N GLY A 144 8.42 25.01 -3.88
CA GLY A 144 7.96 25.72 -5.07
C GLY A 144 7.55 24.81 -6.23
N ILE A 145 7.19 23.55 -5.94
CA ILE A 145 6.72 22.60 -6.95
C ILE A 145 5.25 22.88 -7.26
N PRO A 146 4.91 23.22 -8.51
CA PRO A 146 3.52 23.49 -8.88
C PRO A 146 2.60 22.31 -8.59
N ASN A 147 1.52 22.59 -7.85
CA ASN A 147 0.48 21.60 -7.59
C ASN A 147 -0.89 22.31 -7.48
N PRO A 148 -2.01 21.59 -7.65
CA PRO A 148 -3.34 22.17 -7.50
C PRO A 148 -3.51 22.82 -6.13
N LYS A 149 -4.24 23.94 -6.07
CA LYS A 149 -4.63 24.57 -4.80
C LYS A 149 -5.32 23.56 -3.91
N TRP A 150 -5.07 23.64 -2.63
CA TRP A 150 -5.58 22.68 -1.68
C TRP A 150 -5.73 23.27 -0.29
N GLN A 151 -6.50 22.59 0.54
CA GLN A 151 -6.61 22.89 1.96
C GLN A 151 -6.84 21.62 2.77
N LYS A 152 -6.30 21.59 3.96
CA LYS A 152 -6.56 20.59 4.98
C LYS A 152 -7.71 21.05 5.86
N LEU A 153 -8.67 20.18 6.08
CA LEU A 153 -9.85 20.46 6.90
C LEU A 153 -9.99 19.43 8.00
N THR A 154 -10.36 19.93 9.18
CA THR A 154 -10.90 19.15 10.29
C THR A 154 -12.22 19.79 10.68
N TYR A 155 -13.30 19.05 10.70
CA TYR A 155 -14.65 19.59 10.89
C TYR A 155 -15.58 18.58 11.57
N THR A 156 -16.68 19.10 12.14
CA THR A 156 -17.77 18.32 12.71
C THR A 156 -18.87 18.07 11.68
N GLU A 157 -19.85 17.23 12.01
CA GLU A 157 -21.02 16.98 11.13
C GLU A 157 -21.85 18.24 10.91
N GLU A 158 -21.98 19.05 11.96
CA GLU A 158 -22.77 20.29 11.96
C GLU A 158 -22.19 21.38 11.05
N GLU A 159 -20.88 21.33 10.79
CA GLU A 159 -20.18 22.29 9.94
C GLU A 159 -20.26 21.94 8.44
N ILE A 160 -20.65 20.72 8.10
CA ILE A 160 -20.69 20.25 6.70
C ILE A 160 -21.58 21.12 5.81
N PRO A 161 -22.79 21.53 6.20
CA PRO A 161 -23.61 22.38 5.35
C PRO A 161 -22.94 23.70 4.98
N GLN A 162 -22.32 24.36 5.95
CA GLN A 162 -21.57 25.60 5.72
C GLN A 162 -20.34 25.38 4.83
N LEU A 163 -19.57 24.32 5.08
CA LEU A 163 -18.42 23.96 4.24
C LEU A 163 -18.84 23.67 2.82
N ALA A 164 -19.92 22.92 2.62
CA ALA A 164 -20.42 22.62 1.29
C ALA A 164 -20.82 23.88 0.50
N GLU A 165 -21.27 24.94 1.15
CA GLU A 165 -21.60 26.23 0.49
C GLU A 165 -20.36 27.06 0.19
N THR A 166 -19.33 27.03 1.06
CA THR A 166 -18.18 27.93 0.99
C THR A 166 -16.97 27.38 0.26
N LEU A 167 -16.78 26.06 0.23
CA LEU A 167 -15.65 25.44 -0.47
C LEU A 167 -15.69 25.71 -1.98
N PRO A 168 -14.53 25.87 -2.63
CA PRO A 168 -14.47 26.09 -4.07
C PRO A 168 -15.00 24.89 -4.86
N MET A 169 -15.65 25.18 -6.00
CA MET A 169 -16.06 24.19 -6.98
C MET A 169 -15.52 24.57 -8.37
N PRO A 170 -15.08 23.60 -9.18
CA PRO A 170 -14.96 22.16 -8.91
C PRO A 170 -13.84 21.84 -7.93
N CYS A 171 -14.02 20.80 -7.11
CA CYS A 171 -13.00 20.34 -6.18
C CYS A 171 -12.97 18.81 -6.09
N VAL A 172 -11.95 18.29 -5.40
CA VAL A 172 -11.82 16.86 -5.09
C VAL A 172 -11.64 16.70 -3.59
N VAL A 173 -12.51 15.92 -2.97
CA VAL A 173 -12.44 15.59 -1.54
C VAL A 173 -11.69 14.26 -1.38
N LYS A 174 -10.64 14.23 -0.55
CA LYS A 174 -9.79 13.04 -0.39
C LYS A 174 -9.46 12.76 1.06
N ALA A 175 -9.33 11.47 1.39
CA ALA A 175 -8.59 11.05 2.57
C ALA A 175 -7.08 11.35 2.39
N PRO A 176 -6.39 11.82 3.45
CA PRO A 176 -4.95 12.11 3.39
C PRO A 176 -4.13 10.88 3.00
N THR A 177 -4.43 9.73 3.60
CA THR A 177 -3.71 8.48 3.40
C THR A 177 -4.58 7.44 2.72
N GLY A 178 -3.96 6.50 2.04
CA GLY A 178 -4.61 5.39 1.34
C GLY A 178 -4.29 5.41 -0.15
N GLY A 179 -4.27 4.21 -0.72
CA GLY A 179 -4.05 3.97 -2.15
C GLY A 179 -5.36 3.79 -2.92
N SER A 180 -5.25 3.76 -4.25
CA SER A 180 -6.37 3.60 -5.17
C SER A 180 -7.43 4.71 -5.05
N SER A 181 -8.57 4.55 -5.68
CA SER A 181 -9.66 5.54 -5.66
C SER A 181 -10.51 5.53 -4.38
N LEU A 182 -10.16 4.73 -3.39
CA LEU A 182 -10.87 4.67 -2.11
C LEU A 182 -10.68 5.97 -1.31
N GLY A 183 -11.79 6.61 -0.96
CA GLY A 183 -11.78 7.88 -0.24
C GLY A 183 -11.41 9.08 -1.11
N VAL A 184 -11.60 8.99 -2.44
CA VAL A 184 -11.48 10.10 -3.38
C VAL A 184 -12.84 10.34 -4.02
N TYR A 185 -13.34 11.56 -3.88
CA TYR A 185 -14.67 11.97 -4.36
C TYR A 185 -14.54 13.20 -5.26
N LEU A 186 -15.27 13.20 -6.36
CA LEU A 186 -15.35 14.29 -7.34
C LEU A 186 -16.79 14.82 -7.39
N PRO A 187 -17.21 15.62 -6.40
CA PRO A 187 -18.57 16.15 -6.34
C PRO A 187 -18.83 17.09 -7.51
N LYS A 188 -20.03 16.98 -8.09
CA LYS A 188 -20.48 17.80 -9.22
C LYS A 188 -21.27 19.02 -8.79
N ASP A 189 -21.85 18.94 -7.59
CA ASP A 189 -22.67 20.01 -6.99
C ASP A 189 -22.48 20.06 -5.47
N ARG A 190 -23.17 21.01 -4.82
CA ARG A 190 -23.10 21.25 -3.38
C ARG A 190 -23.64 20.09 -2.55
N ALA A 191 -24.66 19.40 -3.03
CA ALA A 191 -25.24 18.24 -2.35
C ALA A 191 -24.26 17.06 -2.36
N GLU A 192 -23.69 16.74 -3.53
CA GLU A 192 -22.65 15.72 -3.64
C GLU A 192 -21.40 16.09 -2.81
N LEU A 193 -21.06 17.40 -2.70
CA LEU A 193 -19.93 17.84 -1.87
C LEU A 193 -20.21 17.58 -0.38
N ALA A 194 -21.41 17.88 0.11
CA ALA A 194 -21.78 17.58 1.48
C ALA A 194 -21.71 16.07 1.77
N ASP A 195 -22.19 15.24 0.84
CA ASP A 195 -22.12 13.78 0.98
C ASP A 195 -20.68 13.26 0.94
N ALA A 196 -19.82 13.80 0.07
CA ALA A 196 -18.41 13.46 0.02
C ALA A 196 -17.69 13.78 1.35
N LEU A 197 -17.96 14.95 1.92
CA LEU A 197 -17.42 15.35 3.22
C LEU A 197 -17.86 14.38 4.33
N ARG A 198 -19.14 13.99 4.39
CA ARG A 198 -19.65 12.98 5.35
C ARG A 198 -18.95 11.64 5.18
N GLN A 199 -18.85 11.19 3.95
CA GLN A 199 -18.23 9.87 3.65
C GLN A 199 -16.76 9.82 4.07
N VAL A 200 -15.94 10.84 3.73
CA VAL A 200 -14.53 10.85 4.11
C VAL A 200 -14.40 10.97 5.63
N ARG A 201 -15.20 11.82 6.28
CA ARG A 201 -15.18 12.00 7.74
C ARG A 201 -15.48 10.71 8.51
N SER A 202 -16.31 9.81 7.95
CA SER A 202 -16.66 8.54 8.63
C SER A 202 -15.45 7.63 8.91
N PHE A 203 -14.32 7.86 8.26
CA PHE A 203 -13.09 7.04 8.43
C PHE A 203 -11.79 7.85 8.54
N CYS A 204 -11.86 9.18 8.41
CA CYS A 204 -10.71 10.08 8.58
C CYS A 204 -11.10 11.31 9.41
N HIS A 205 -10.18 11.77 10.27
CA HIS A 205 -10.35 13.03 11.00
C HIS A 205 -9.92 14.24 10.17
N GLU A 206 -8.90 14.09 9.36
CA GLU A 206 -8.42 15.13 8.45
C GLU A 206 -8.85 14.80 7.02
N VAL A 207 -9.23 15.83 6.28
CA VAL A 207 -9.69 15.73 4.89
C VAL A 207 -8.91 16.71 4.03
N LEU A 208 -8.50 16.29 2.85
CA LEU A 208 -7.89 17.12 1.82
C LEU A 208 -8.93 17.51 0.77
N VAL A 209 -9.06 18.79 0.51
CA VAL A 209 -9.89 19.35 -0.55
C VAL A 209 -9.04 20.15 -1.51
#